data_35ad0a3f0f2e03fb1c68f036060cf79f
#
_entry.id   35ad0a3f0f2e03fb1c68f036060cf79f
#
_cell.length_a   1.000
_cell.length_b   1.000
_cell.length_c   1.000
_cell.angle_alpha   90.00
_cell.angle_beta   90.00
_cell.angle_gamma   90.00
#
_symmetry.space_group_name_H-M   'P 1'
#
loop_
_entity.id
_entity.type
_entity.pdbx_description
1 polymer ?
#
loop_
_entity_poly.entity_id
_entity_poly.type
_entity_poly.pdbx_seq_one_letter_code
_entity_poly.pdbx_strand_id
1 'polypeptide(L)'
;GKYHIIVFVIMKADVCTALVLAASVMKICFYERKNSMNKRMIKALKDKYIYVDIDGTLAEYRFNNHVSAKDGTTNGQTMEEIENHVFLHSRPLKTIIQTLKKAKKKGIWICGAIISPVELLDKIVWLEKNCKGIEFNGKFWFVSEEYWGTFLNYFNCGKSDYDIVTQYGIIIKGSKNCMWDWNINHNFHKLEETVFIDDVLPYLKYAEERGVTAYHISSFIE
;
A
#
# COMPACT_ATOMS: atom_id res chain seq x y z
N GLY A 1 14.89 15.45 -33.03
CA GLY A 1 13.96 14.56 -33.63
C GLY A 1 12.49 14.98 -33.53
N LYS A 2 11.64 14.20 -32.91
CA LYS A 2 10.18 14.39 -32.86
C LYS A 2 9.72 15.73 -32.24
N TYR A 3 10.41 16.24 -31.25
CA TYR A 3 10.03 17.48 -30.54
C TYR A 3 10.27 18.75 -31.36
N HIS A 4 11.26 18.78 -32.23
CA HIS A 4 11.54 19.94 -33.10
C HIS A 4 10.42 20.18 -34.13
N ILE A 5 9.82 19.12 -34.65
CA ILE A 5 8.73 19.21 -35.64
C ILE A 5 7.45 19.71 -34.96
N ILE A 6 7.15 19.27 -33.74
CA ILE A 6 5.96 19.68 -32.99
C ILE A 6 6.00 21.17 -32.64
N VAL A 7 7.15 21.70 -32.19
CA VAL A 7 7.33 23.13 -31.89
C VAL A 7 7.12 23.98 -33.15
N PHE A 8 7.59 23.54 -34.31
CA PHE A 8 7.43 24.27 -35.56
C PHE A 8 5.97 24.35 -36.06
N VAL A 9 5.16 23.32 -35.80
CA VAL A 9 3.73 23.31 -36.16
C VAL A 9 2.93 24.22 -35.24
N ILE A 10 3.26 24.31 -33.94
CA ILE A 10 2.59 25.20 -32.99
C ILE A 10 2.82 26.70 -33.35
N MET A 11 3.99 27.06 -33.85
CA MET A 11 4.32 28.46 -34.20
C MET A 11 3.54 29.01 -35.43
N LYS A 12 2.89 28.17 -36.24
CA LYS A 12 2.11 28.57 -37.43
C LYS A 12 0.60 28.40 -37.24
N ALA A 13 0.14 27.90 -36.12
CA ALA A 13 -1.28 27.71 -35.85
C ALA A 13 -1.90 28.94 -35.19
N ASP A 14 -3.22 29.15 -35.43
CA ASP A 14 -3.97 30.10 -34.62
C ASP A 14 -3.98 29.69 -33.13
N VAL A 15 -4.31 30.64 -32.24
CA VAL A 15 -4.20 30.43 -30.78
C VAL A 15 -5.02 29.23 -30.32
N CYS A 16 -6.18 28.98 -30.91
CA CYS A 16 -7.05 27.87 -30.52
C CYS A 16 -6.44 26.53 -30.91
N THR A 17 -5.92 26.41 -32.12
CA THR A 17 -5.24 25.22 -32.65
C THR A 17 -3.94 24.96 -31.87
N ALA A 18 -3.19 26.03 -31.54
CA ALA A 18 -1.98 25.92 -30.73
C ALA A 18 -2.27 25.37 -29.31
N LEU A 19 -3.36 25.83 -28.66
CA LEU A 19 -3.77 25.33 -27.35
C LEU A 19 -4.19 23.85 -27.38
N VAL A 20 -4.94 23.42 -28.40
CA VAL A 20 -5.36 22.02 -28.56
C VAL A 20 -4.15 21.12 -28.81
N LEU A 21 -3.22 21.56 -29.65
CA LEU A 21 -1.96 20.81 -29.90
C LEU A 21 -1.10 20.72 -28.64
N ALA A 22 -0.96 21.81 -27.89
CA ALA A 22 -0.21 21.82 -26.63
C ALA A 22 -0.84 20.87 -25.59
N ALA A 23 -2.17 20.89 -25.44
CA ALA A 23 -2.87 19.97 -24.57
C ALA A 23 -2.70 18.50 -24.98
N SER A 24 -2.72 18.23 -26.30
CA SER A 24 -2.51 16.88 -26.84
C SER A 24 -1.07 16.39 -26.63
N VAL A 25 -0.09 17.26 -26.83
CA VAL A 25 1.34 16.95 -26.55
C VAL A 25 1.55 16.68 -25.06
N MET A 26 0.99 17.50 -24.18
CA MET A 26 1.06 17.29 -22.74
C MET A 26 0.44 15.94 -22.34
N LYS A 27 -0.72 15.58 -22.91
CA LYS A 27 -1.34 14.27 -22.67
C LYS A 27 -0.44 13.11 -23.12
N ILE A 28 0.20 13.22 -24.29
CA ILE A 28 1.11 12.19 -24.81
C ILE A 28 2.33 12.08 -23.89
N CYS A 29 2.97 13.19 -23.55
CA CYS A 29 4.12 13.19 -22.65
C CYS A 29 3.78 12.60 -21.27
N PHE A 30 2.63 12.96 -20.72
CA PHE A 30 2.13 12.41 -19.46
C PHE A 30 1.87 10.90 -19.56
N TYR A 31 1.27 10.44 -20.66
CA TYR A 31 1.01 9.03 -20.90
C TYR A 31 2.31 8.22 -21.06
N GLU A 32 3.28 8.74 -21.80
CA GLU A 32 4.60 8.08 -21.98
C GLU A 32 5.36 7.99 -20.65
N ARG A 33 5.34 9.06 -19.84
CA ARG A 33 5.97 9.11 -18.52
C ARG A 33 5.34 8.09 -17.58
N LYS A 34 4.02 8.06 -17.51
CA LYS A 34 3.27 7.08 -16.69
C LYS A 34 3.55 5.64 -17.10
N ASN A 35 3.62 5.34 -18.40
CA ASN A 35 3.97 4.00 -18.90
C ASN A 35 5.41 3.62 -18.56
N SER A 36 6.34 4.56 -18.63
CA SER A 36 7.74 4.34 -18.26
C SER A 36 7.89 4.00 -16.79
N MET A 37 7.19 4.75 -15.91
CA MET A 37 7.24 4.51 -14.48
C MET A 37 6.60 3.18 -14.08
N ASN A 38 5.43 2.86 -14.62
CA ASN A 38 4.81 1.55 -14.39
C ASN A 38 5.74 0.39 -14.78
N LYS A 39 6.45 0.50 -15.90
CA LYS A 39 7.42 -0.51 -16.32
C LYS A 39 8.59 -0.62 -15.34
N ARG A 40 9.09 0.51 -14.83
CA ARG A 40 10.17 0.54 -13.83
C ARG A 40 9.75 -0.17 -12.56
N MET A 41 8.57 0.16 -12.02
CA MET A 41 8.06 -0.45 -10.79
C MET A 41 7.74 -1.94 -10.98
N ILE A 42 7.12 -2.34 -12.10
CA ILE A 42 6.91 -3.76 -12.41
C ILE A 42 8.24 -4.52 -12.41
N LYS A 43 9.31 -3.92 -12.97
CA LYS A 43 10.66 -4.51 -12.97
C LYS A 43 11.25 -4.60 -11.56
N ALA A 44 11.06 -3.57 -10.73
CA ALA A 44 11.55 -3.54 -9.36
C ALA A 44 10.91 -4.62 -8.46
N LEU A 45 9.64 -4.96 -8.74
CA LEU A 45 8.89 -6.00 -8.02
C LEU A 45 9.14 -7.42 -8.56
N LYS A 46 9.90 -7.55 -9.66
CA LYS A 46 10.10 -8.84 -10.29
C LYS A 46 10.89 -9.80 -9.39
N ASP A 47 10.36 -11.02 -9.26
CA ASP A 47 10.95 -12.13 -8.51
C ASP A 47 11.22 -11.79 -7.02
N LYS A 48 10.39 -10.89 -6.44
CA LYS A 48 10.43 -10.45 -5.05
C LYS A 48 9.23 -10.97 -4.24
N TYR A 49 9.39 -11.07 -2.92
CA TYR A 49 8.33 -11.15 -1.93
C TYR A 49 7.84 -9.74 -1.66
N ILE A 50 6.56 -9.47 -1.87
CA ILE A 50 6.02 -8.11 -1.75
C ILE A 50 5.15 -8.03 -0.50
N TYR A 51 5.48 -7.11 0.38
CA TYR A 51 4.69 -6.72 1.53
C TYR A 51 4.09 -5.36 1.24
N VAL A 52 2.78 -5.24 1.34
CA VAL A 52 2.08 -4.00 0.95
C VAL A 52 1.07 -3.60 2.02
N ASP A 53 1.11 -2.34 2.38
CA ASP A 53 0.14 -1.72 3.26
C ASP A 53 -1.21 -1.50 2.58
N ILE A 54 -2.24 -1.18 3.35
CA ILE A 54 -3.60 -0.94 2.86
C ILE A 54 -3.94 0.54 2.90
N ASP A 55 -3.88 1.16 4.10
CA ASP A 55 -4.32 2.53 4.35
C ASP A 55 -3.35 3.52 3.73
N GLY A 56 -3.82 4.40 2.85
CA GLY A 56 -2.94 5.31 2.10
C GLY A 56 -2.12 4.65 0.98
N THR A 57 -2.10 3.32 0.89
CA THR A 57 -1.27 2.56 -0.07
C THR A 57 -2.10 1.82 -1.12
N LEU A 58 -3.01 0.93 -0.73
CA LEU A 58 -3.97 0.28 -1.64
C LEU A 58 -5.31 1.02 -1.67
N ALA A 59 -5.75 1.51 -0.51
CA ALA A 59 -6.95 2.28 -0.30
C ALA A 59 -6.60 3.76 -0.09
N GLU A 60 -7.35 4.66 -0.73
CA GLU A 60 -7.22 6.09 -0.49
C GLU A 60 -7.58 6.40 0.97
N TYR A 61 -6.70 7.14 1.65
CA TYR A 61 -6.94 7.56 3.02
C TYR A 61 -7.97 8.68 3.05
N ARG A 62 -9.12 8.45 3.67
CA ARG A 62 -10.24 9.40 3.75
C ARG A 62 -10.82 9.52 5.15
N PHE A 63 -9.96 9.36 6.16
CA PHE A 63 -10.43 9.45 7.52
C PHE A 63 -10.44 10.90 8.01
N ASN A 64 -11.41 11.27 8.81
CA ASN A 64 -11.45 12.56 9.46
C ASN A 64 -10.34 12.65 10.53
N ASN A 65 -9.74 13.84 10.69
CA ASN A 65 -8.73 14.12 11.71
C ASN A 65 -7.38 13.40 11.56
N HIS A 66 -6.81 13.41 10.35
CA HIS A 66 -5.44 12.95 10.13
C HIS A 66 -4.43 13.90 10.77
N VAL A 67 -4.31 13.84 12.06
CA VAL A 67 -3.19 14.44 12.77
C VAL A 67 -2.07 13.40 12.76
N SER A 68 -0.95 13.73 12.13
CA SER A 68 0.25 12.90 12.24
C SER A 68 0.57 12.73 13.72
N ALA A 69 0.77 11.49 14.16
CA ALA A 69 1.30 11.23 15.47
C ALA A 69 2.69 11.85 15.61
N LYS A 70 3.16 12.09 16.85
CA LYS A 70 4.48 12.72 17.10
C LYS A 70 5.65 11.96 16.49
N ASP A 71 5.49 10.67 16.24
CA ASP A 71 6.47 9.78 15.60
C ASP A 71 6.42 9.80 14.05
N GLY A 72 5.57 10.64 13.45
CA GLY A 72 5.39 10.74 12.00
C GLY A 72 4.46 9.68 11.41
N THR A 73 3.83 8.84 12.23
CA THR A 73 2.75 7.95 11.79
C THR A 73 1.42 8.69 11.72
N THR A 74 0.47 8.19 10.95
CA THR A 74 -0.90 8.72 10.92
C THR A 74 -1.77 7.97 11.90
N ASN A 75 -2.71 8.68 12.53
CA ASN A 75 -3.75 8.02 13.31
C ASN A 75 -4.64 7.22 12.36
N GLY A 76 -5.01 6.01 12.77
CA GLY A 76 -5.97 5.17 12.06
C GLY A 76 -7.40 5.71 12.16
N GLN A 77 -8.37 4.86 11.81
CA GLN A 77 -9.79 5.16 11.98
C GLN A 77 -10.13 5.41 13.44
N THR A 78 -11.09 6.30 13.68
CA THR A 78 -11.75 6.42 14.99
C THR A 78 -12.72 5.26 15.21
N MET A 79 -13.12 5.00 16.45
CA MET A 79 -14.13 3.97 16.74
C MET A 79 -15.47 4.29 16.05
N GLU A 80 -15.88 5.56 15.98
CA GLU A 80 -17.07 6.00 15.26
C GLU A 80 -16.99 5.68 13.74
N GLU A 81 -15.85 5.92 13.11
CA GLU A 81 -15.63 5.58 11.68
C GLU A 81 -15.70 4.06 11.46
N ILE A 82 -15.18 3.26 12.40
CA ILE A 82 -15.24 1.80 12.37
C ILE A 82 -16.67 1.30 12.51
N GLU A 83 -17.43 1.82 13.47
CA GLU A 83 -18.84 1.48 13.69
C GLU A 83 -19.71 1.84 12.48
N ASN A 84 -19.37 2.90 11.78
CA ASN A 84 -20.03 3.31 10.53
C ASN A 84 -19.46 2.64 9.27
N HIS A 85 -18.54 1.68 9.39
CA HIS A 85 -17.93 0.94 8.28
C HIS A 85 -17.32 1.84 7.20
N VAL A 86 -16.73 2.97 7.57
CA VAL A 86 -16.22 3.99 6.63
C VAL A 86 -15.19 3.39 5.67
N PHE A 87 -14.37 2.43 6.13
CA PHE A 87 -13.35 1.81 5.30
C PHE A 87 -13.90 1.12 4.06
N LEU A 88 -15.07 0.51 4.12
CA LEU A 88 -15.70 -0.17 2.97
C LEU A 88 -15.96 0.76 1.78
N HIS A 89 -16.00 2.06 2.01
CA HIS A 89 -16.22 3.10 1.00
C HIS A 89 -14.93 3.75 0.52
N SER A 90 -13.77 3.35 1.03
CA SER A 90 -12.48 3.86 0.60
C SER A 90 -12.21 3.55 -0.87
N ARG A 91 -11.73 4.56 -1.61
CA ARG A 91 -11.45 4.42 -3.03
C ARG A 91 -10.15 3.65 -3.27
N PRO A 92 -10.14 2.65 -4.17
CA PRO A 92 -8.92 1.92 -4.49
C PRO A 92 -7.92 2.77 -5.28
N LEU A 93 -6.65 2.72 -4.91
CA LEU A 93 -5.54 3.32 -5.64
C LEU A 93 -5.17 2.40 -6.82
N LYS A 94 -5.86 2.61 -7.94
CA LYS A 94 -5.85 1.72 -9.11
C LYS A 94 -4.46 1.47 -9.68
N THR A 95 -3.56 2.46 -9.64
CA THR A 95 -2.23 2.36 -10.25
C THR A 95 -1.38 1.30 -9.55
N ILE A 96 -1.30 1.32 -8.21
CA ILE A 96 -0.54 0.32 -7.45
C ILE A 96 -1.18 -1.06 -7.62
N ILE A 97 -2.51 -1.17 -7.52
CA ILE A 97 -3.24 -2.44 -7.69
C ILE A 97 -2.93 -3.06 -9.06
N GLN A 98 -2.95 -2.27 -10.13
CA GLN A 98 -2.61 -2.73 -11.49
C GLN A 98 -1.14 -3.13 -11.62
N THR A 99 -0.23 -2.41 -10.97
CA THR A 99 1.19 -2.73 -10.95
C THR A 99 1.43 -4.08 -10.27
N LEU A 100 0.82 -4.29 -9.10
CA LEU A 100 0.89 -5.56 -8.37
C LEU A 100 0.33 -6.74 -9.19
N LYS A 101 -0.76 -6.52 -9.94
CA LYS A 101 -1.32 -7.55 -10.85
C LYS A 101 -0.35 -7.97 -11.94
N LYS A 102 0.35 -7.00 -12.54
CA LYS A 102 1.24 -7.21 -13.70
C LYS A 102 2.62 -7.70 -13.31
N ALA A 103 3.08 -7.44 -12.09
CA ALA A 103 4.42 -7.85 -11.66
C ALA A 103 4.54 -9.37 -11.56
N LYS A 104 5.61 -9.93 -12.15
CA LYS A 104 6.01 -11.32 -11.89
C LYS A 104 6.73 -11.35 -10.55
N LYS A 105 6.09 -11.87 -9.52
CA LYS A 105 6.52 -11.86 -8.12
C LYS A 105 6.55 -13.26 -7.53
N LYS A 106 7.26 -13.44 -6.42
CA LYS A 106 7.25 -14.69 -5.62
C LYS A 106 5.96 -14.81 -4.81
N GLY A 107 5.42 -13.69 -4.35
CA GLY A 107 4.16 -13.63 -3.62
C GLY A 107 3.85 -12.21 -3.13
N ILE A 108 2.62 -12.01 -2.63
CA ILE A 108 2.17 -10.74 -2.03
C ILE A 108 1.57 -11.01 -0.66
N TRP A 109 1.99 -10.22 0.33
CA TRP A 109 1.46 -10.19 1.69
C TRP A 109 0.91 -8.82 2.02
N ILE A 110 -0.25 -8.81 2.66
CA ILE A 110 -0.84 -7.60 3.23
C ILE A 110 -0.20 -7.31 4.59
N CYS A 111 -0.01 -6.01 4.89
CA CYS A 111 0.56 -5.51 6.14
C CYS A 111 -0.27 -4.35 6.66
N GLY A 112 -1.42 -4.62 7.29
CA GLY A 112 -2.36 -3.60 7.75
C GLY A 112 -2.34 -3.40 9.27
N ALA A 113 -2.42 -2.16 9.74
CA ALA A 113 -2.72 -1.85 11.13
C ALA A 113 -4.23 -1.92 11.37
N ILE A 114 -4.64 -2.39 12.54
CA ILE A 114 -6.04 -2.51 12.94
C ILE A 114 -6.21 -2.24 14.45
N ILE A 115 -7.31 -1.65 14.84
CA ILE A 115 -7.64 -1.38 16.25
C ILE A 115 -8.89 -2.13 16.74
N SER A 116 -9.64 -2.74 15.81
CA SER A 116 -10.81 -3.55 16.18
C SER A 116 -11.02 -4.74 15.23
N PRO A 117 -11.68 -5.82 15.68
CA PRO A 117 -12.10 -6.91 14.82
C PRO A 117 -13.05 -6.49 13.69
N VAL A 118 -13.87 -5.46 13.89
CA VAL A 118 -14.76 -4.92 12.85
C VAL A 118 -13.94 -4.30 11.73
N GLU A 119 -12.94 -3.49 12.05
CA GLU A 119 -12.01 -2.93 11.07
C GLU A 119 -11.27 -4.01 10.28
N LEU A 120 -10.82 -5.08 10.96
CA LEU A 120 -10.22 -6.24 10.29
C LEU A 120 -11.14 -6.82 9.22
N LEU A 121 -12.41 -7.06 9.56
CA LEU A 121 -13.39 -7.63 8.63
C LEU A 121 -13.68 -6.67 7.47
N ASP A 122 -13.82 -5.38 7.72
CA ASP A 122 -14.01 -4.37 6.69
C ASP A 122 -12.86 -4.33 5.70
N LYS A 123 -11.61 -4.38 6.17
CA LYS A 123 -10.42 -4.44 5.32
C LYS A 123 -10.37 -5.72 4.49
N ILE A 124 -10.76 -6.87 5.04
CA ILE A 124 -10.87 -8.14 4.28
C ILE A 124 -11.89 -7.99 3.15
N VAL A 125 -13.11 -7.55 3.46
CA VAL A 125 -14.19 -7.36 2.47
C VAL A 125 -13.76 -6.35 1.40
N TRP A 126 -13.12 -5.26 1.81
CA TRP A 126 -12.63 -4.26 0.88
C TRP A 126 -11.57 -4.82 -0.09
N LEU A 127 -10.59 -5.61 0.42
CA LEU A 127 -9.57 -6.27 -0.40
C LEU A 127 -10.19 -7.22 -1.42
N GLU A 128 -11.14 -8.04 -1.02
CA GLU A 128 -11.85 -8.98 -1.90
C GLU A 128 -12.60 -8.26 -3.02
N LYS A 129 -13.23 -7.13 -2.70
CA LYS A 129 -13.97 -6.33 -3.66
C LYS A 129 -13.06 -5.59 -4.65
N ASN A 130 -12.00 -4.95 -4.15
CA ASN A 130 -11.22 -3.96 -4.92
C ASN A 130 -9.92 -4.52 -5.51
N CYS A 131 -9.38 -5.60 -4.95
CA CYS A 131 -8.13 -6.22 -5.41
C CYS A 131 -8.37 -7.52 -6.21
N LYS A 132 -9.53 -7.68 -6.83
CA LYS A 132 -9.86 -8.85 -7.66
C LYS A 132 -8.74 -9.15 -8.67
N GLY A 133 -8.31 -10.43 -8.73
CA GLY A 133 -7.22 -10.89 -9.59
C GLY A 133 -5.81 -10.64 -9.02
N ILE A 134 -5.69 -10.23 -7.77
CA ILE A 134 -4.48 -10.38 -6.96
C ILE A 134 -4.71 -11.55 -6.00
N GLU A 135 -3.82 -12.52 -6.04
CA GLU A 135 -3.74 -13.57 -5.03
C GLU A 135 -2.79 -13.11 -3.93
N PHE A 136 -3.32 -12.94 -2.72
CA PHE A 136 -2.53 -12.64 -1.54
C PHE A 136 -2.11 -13.94 -0.87
N ASN A 137 -0.81 -14.14 -0.71
CA ASN A 137 -0.23 -15.34 -0.09
C ASN A 137 -0.43 -15.37 1.44
N GLY A 138 -0.66 -14.20 2.02
CA GLY A 138 -0.96 -14.07 3.44
C GLY A 138 -1.27 -12.63 3.84
N LYS A 139 -1.64 -12.45 5.09
CA LYS A 139 -1.96 -11.16 5.67
C LYS A 139 -1.36 -11.08 7.06
N PHE A 140 -0.70 -9.97 7.34
CA PHE A 140 -0.21 -9.59 8.65
C PHE A 140 -1.01 -8.37 9.12
N TRP A 141 -1.53 -8.48 10.32
CA TRP A 141 -2.30 -7.44 10.98
C TRP A 141 -1.61 -6.99 12.25
N PHE A 142 -1.48 -5.70 12.46
CA PHE A 142 -0.75 -5.15 13.59
C PHE A 142 -1.71 -4.46 14.52
N VAL A 143 -1.65 -4.82 15.79
CA VAL A 143 -2.53 -4.34 16.85
C VAL A 143 -1.67 -3.77 17.98
N SER A 144 -1.88 -2.50 18.31
CA SER A 144 -1.20 -1.90 19.46
C SER A 144 -1.57 -2.58 20.78
N GLU A 145 -0.68 -2.44 21.78
CA GLU A 145 -0.87 -2.97 23.14
C GLU A 145 -2.26 -2.68 23.71
N GLU A 146 -2.74 -1.46 23.49
CA GLU A 146 -4.01 -0.94 23.97
C GLU A 146 -5.22 -1.78 23.54
N TYR A 147 -5.22 -2.26 22.29
CA TYR A 147 -6.35 -3.01 21.72
C TYR A 147 -6.13 -4.54 21.74
N TRP A 148 -4.95 -5.02 22.16
CA TRP A 148 -4.60 -6.43 22.11
C TRP A 148 -5.59 -7.34 22.84
N GLY A 149 -6.02 -6.94 24.04
CA GLY A 149 -7.01 -7.68 24.85
C GLY A 149 -8.34 -7.89 24.12
N THR A 150 -8.78 -6.93 23.31
CA THR A 150 -10.00 -7.03 22.50
C THR A 150 -9.90 -8.16 21.48
N PHE A 151 -8.74 -8.29 20.83
CA PHE A 151 -8.51 -9.36 19.86
C PHE A 151 -8.40 -10.74 20.51
N LEU A 152 -7.72 -10.86 21.65
CA LEU A 152 -7.68 -12.12 22.42
C LEU A 152 -9.10 -12.60 22.77
N ASN A 153 -9.95 -11.70 23.25
CA ASN A 153 -11.33 -12.03 23.60
C ASN A 153 -12.16 -12.41 22.37
N TYR A 154 -12.05 -11.63 21.28
CA TYR A 154 -12.83 -11.88 20.05
C TYR A 154 -12.52 -13.23 19.42
N PHE A 155 -11.24 -13.61 19.35
CA PHE A 155 -10.82 -14.89 18.79
C PHE A 155 -10.82 -16.04 19.79
N ASN A 156 -11.29 -15.78 21.02
CA ASN A 156 -11.30 -16.76 22.11
C ASN A 156 -9.92 -17.42 22.30
N CYS A 157 -8.86 -16.62 22.17
CA CYS A 157 -7.48 -17.08 22.38
C CYS A 157 -7.12 -16.93 23.85
N GLY A 158 -6.42 -17.90 24.40
CA GLY A 158 -5.72 -17.76 25.68
C GLY A 158 -4.74 -16.60 25.64
N LYS A 159 -4.11 -16.28 26.76
CA LYS A 159 -3.06 -15.26 26.79
C LYS A 159 -1.96 -15.64 25.80
N SER A 160 -1.92 -14.96 24.68
CA SER A 160 -0.80 -14.97 23.75
C SER A 160 -0.04 -13.66 23.93
N ASP A 161 1.27 -13.73 24.04
CA ASP A 161 2.07 -12.53 24.30
C ASP A 161 2.43 -11.78 23.02
N TYR A 162 2.38 -12.43 21.83
CA TYR A 162 2.99 -11.87 20.63
C TYR A 162 2.15 -11.96 19.34
N ASP A 163 1.48 -13.10 19.08
CA ASP A 163 0.72 -13.28 17.85
C ASP A 163 -0.49 -14.21 18.00
N ILE A 164 -1.44 -14.08 17.08
CA ILE A 164 -2.62 -14.94 16.96
C ILE A 164 -2.72 -15.37 15.48
N VAL A 165 -2.74 -16.68 15.23
CA VAL A 165 -3.00 -17.21 13.89
C VAL A 165 -4.50 -17.42 13.70
N THR A 166 -5.05 -16.80 12.66
CA THR A 166 -6.49 -16.84 12.34
C THR A 166 -6.72 -17.21 10.89
N GLN A 167 -7.97 -17.50 10.51
CA GLN A 167 -8.37 -17.62 9.11
C GLN A 167 -8.20 -16.32 8.29
N TYR A 168 -8.06 -15.18 8.96
CA TYR A 168 -7.89 -13.86 8.34
C TYR A 168 -6.42 -13.46 8.19
N GLY A 169 -5.49 -14.27 8.69
CA GLY A 169 -4.06 -14.05 8.69
C GLY A 169 -3.46 -14.08 10.09
N ILE A 170 -2.23 -13.61 10.21
CA ILE A 170 -1.49 -13.53 11.46
C ILE A 170 -1.68 -12.14 12.05
N ILE A 171 -2.16 -12.07 13.29
CA ILE A 171 -2.32 -10.82 14.03
C ILE A 171 -1.14 -10.71 14.99
N ILE A 172 -0.37 -9.64 14.88
CA ILE A 172 0.86 -9.41 15.65
C ILE A 172 0.62 -8.23 16.59
N LYS A 173 0.97 -8.42 17.86
CA LYS A 173 0.98 -7.37 18.87
C LYS A 173 2.11 -6.39 18.59
N GLY A 174 1.79 -5.12 18.40
CA GLY A 174 2.75 -4.06 18.16
C GLY A 174 2.54 -3.32 16.84
N SER A 175 3.58 -2.62 16.38
CA SER A 175 3.58 -1.89 15.11
C SER A 175 4.03 -2.75 13.94
N LYS A 176 3.92 -2.24 12.71
CA LYS A 176 4.44 -2.90 11.50
C LYS A 176 5.95 -3.22 11.57
N ASN A 177 6.71 -2.52 12.40
CA ASN A 177 8.12 -2.82 12.61
C ASN A 177 8.33 -4.23 13.18
N CYS A 178 7.40 -4.72 14.02
CA CYS A 178 7.46 -6.06 14.61
C CYS A 178 7.38 -7.18 13.54
N MET A 179 6.88 -6.88 12.35
CA MET A 179 6.83 -7.83 11.23
C MET A 179 8.23 -8.31 10.81
N TRP A 180 9.21 -7.41 10.81
CA TRP A 180 10.56 -7.76 10.37
C TRP A 180 11.26 -8.64 11.40
N ASP A 181 11.06 -8.36 12.69
CA ASP A 181 11.57 -9.21 13.77
C ASP A 181 10.87 -10.57 13.76
N TRP A 182 9.56 -10.60 13.53
CA TRP A 182 8.80 -11.84 13.34
C TRP A 182 9.32 -12.63 12.14
N ASN A 183 9.54 -11.98 11.01
CA ASN A 183 10.07 -12.61 9.79
C ASN A 183 11.44 -13.24 10.03
N ILE A 184 12.34 -12.54 10.71
CA ILE A 184 13.69 -13.03 11.06
C ILE A 184 13.58 -14.22 11.99
N ASN A 185 12.79 -14.11 13.06
CA ASN A 185 12.65 -15.16 14.08
C ASN A 185 12.05 -16.46 13.52
N HIS A 186 11.19 -16.36 12.52
CA HIS A 186 10.57 -17.52 11.87
C HIS A 186 11.29 -17.97 10.59
N ASN A 187 12.38 -17.30 10.21
CA ASN A 187 13.10 -17.56 8.95
C ASN A 187 12.16 -17.65 7.74
N PHE A 188 11.20 -16.69 7.68
CA PHE A 188 10.05 -16.78 6.77
C PHE A 188 10.44 -16.41 5.34
N HIS A 189 11.02 -15.21 5.13
CA HIS A 189 11.56 -14.78 3.84
C HIS A 189 12.92 -14.11 4.01
N LYS A 190 13.77 -14.23 3.00
CA LYS A 190 15.03 -13.48 2.94
C LYS A 190 14.73 -12.00 2.74
N LEU A 191 15.24 -11.15 3.63
CA LEU A 191 14.93 -9.73 3.63
C LEU A 191 15.45 -9.03 2.36
N GLU A 192 16.60 -9.44 1.83
CA GLU A 192 17.17 -8.92 0.58
C GLU A 192 16.36 -9.27 -0.68
N GLU A 193 15.48 -10.27 -0.58
CA GLU A 193 14.54 -10.64 -1.64
C GLU A 193 13.15 -10.04 -1.42
N THR A 194 13.01 -9.20 -0.40
CA THR A 194 11.73 -8.63 0.01
C THR A 194 11.62 -7.17 -0.39
N VAL A 195 10.41 -6.78 -0.80
CA VAL A 195 10.02 -5.39 -1.06
C VAL A 195 8.88 -5.03 -0.12
N PHE A 196 8.98 -3.88 0.50
CA PHE A 196 7.93 -3.28 1.32
C PHE A 196 7.39 -2.00 0.69
N ILE A 197 6.07 -1.85 0.62
CA ILE A 197 5.39 -0.69 0.04
C ILE A 197 4.43 -0.12 1.08
N ASP A 198 4.64 1.14 1.44
CA ASP A 198 3.89 1.82 2.49
C ASP A 198 3.85 3.32 2.20
N ASP A 199 2.96 4.08 2.83
CA ASP A 199 2.91 5.54 2.77
C ASP A 199 3.58 6.22 3.98
N VAL A 200 3.99 5.45 4.99
CA VAL A 200 4.58 5.94 6.24
C VAL A 200 6.09 5.80 6.23
N LEU A 201 6.81 6.92 6.07
CA LEU A 201 8.27 6.96 5.97
C LEU A 201 9.02 6.29 7.12
N PRO A 202 8.66 6.45 8.41
CA PRO A 202 9.30 5.74 9.51
C PRO A 202 9.31 4.20 9.35
N TYR A 203 8.23 3.60 8.86
CA TYR A 203 8.17 2.16 8.61
C TYR A 203 9.07 1.73 7.47
N LEU A 204 9.12 2.53 6.39
CA LEU A 204 10.01 2.27 5.26
C LEU A 204 11.47 2.32 5.68
N LYS A 205 11.87 3.36 6.43
CA LYS A 205 13.22 3.51 6.95
C LYS A 205 13.62 2.32 7.83
N TYR A 206 12.74 1.91 8.74
CA TYR A 206 12.99 0.77 9.61
C TYR A 206 13.19 -0.54 8.82
N ALA A 207 12.45 -0.74 7.75
CA ALA A 207 12.59 -1.88 6.85
C ALA A 207 13.94 -1.84 6.10
N GLU A 208 14.33 -0.67 5.57
CA GLU A 208 15.61 -0.47 4.87
C GLU A 208 16.82 -0.74 5.76
N GLU A 209 16.77 -0.32 7.02
CA GLU A 209 17.82 -0.59 8.02
C GLU A 209 18.04 -2.09 8.27
N ARG A 210 17.05 -2.93 7.90
CA ARG A 210 17.11 -4.41 7.98
C ARG A 210 17.41 -5.11 6.65
N GLY A 211 17.71 -4.32 5.60
CA GLY A 211 18.06 -4.85 4.28
C GLY A 211 16.87 -5.14 3.36
N VAL A 212 15.65 -4.71 3.74
CA VAL A 212 14.46 -4.78 2.89
C VAL A 212 14.48 -3.62 1.90
N THR A 213 14.15 -3.87 0.64
CA THR A 213 13.93 -2.77 -0.32
C THR A 213 12.58 -2.12 -0.05
N ALA A 214 12.56 -0.83 0.28
CA ALA A 214 11.32 -0.13 0.59
C ALA A 214 10.96 0.91 -0.48
N TYR A 215 9.66 1.05 -0.74
CA TYR A 215 9.13 2.05 -1.66
C TYR A 215 7.96 2.79 -1.04
N HIS A 216 8.05 4.11 -1.01
CA HIS A 216 6.91 4.95 -0.69
C HIS A 216 5.87 4.86 -1.81
N ILE A 217 4.58 4.91 -1.48
CA ILE A 217 3.49 4.82 -2.45
C ILE A 217 3.60 5.85 -3.59
N SER A 218 4.15 7.03 -3.34
CA SER A 218 4.40 8.04 -4.38
C SER A 218 5.27 7.55 -5.53
N SER A 219 6.04 6.47 -5.35
CA SER A 219 6.79 5.82 -6.44
C SER A 219 5.89 5.13 -7.46
N PHE A 220 4.60 4.96 -7.17
CA PHE A 220 3.60 4.28 -8.02
C PHE A 220 2.53 5.24 -8.57
N ILE A 221 2.42 6.44 -8.01
CA ILE A 221 1.42 7.44 -8.37
C ILE A 221 2.14 8.69 -8.90
N GLU A 222 1.74 9.15 -10.07
CA GLU A 222 2.06 10.47 -10.63
C GLU A 222 0.77 11.21 -10.98
#